data_1b2d9a4b962c8a635bdfd3ac8b96fad6
#
_entry.id   1b2d9a4b962c8a635bdfd3ac8b96fad6
#
_cell.length_a   1.000
_cell.length_b   1.000
_cell.length_c   1.000
_cell.angle_alpha   90.00
_cell.angle_beta   90.00
_cell.angle_gamma   90.00
#
_symmetry.space_group_name_H-M   'P 1'
#
loop_
_entity.id
_entity.type
_entity.pdbx_description
1 polymer ?
#
loop_
_entity_poly.entity_id
_entity_poly.type
_entity_poly.pdbx_seq_one_letter_code
_entity_poly.pdbx_strand_id
1 'polypeptide(L)'
;PAYQETNLWHALLRSLNLWQAQEPEIVLKPWPGIPPQKGGISLFRGRLRELDPLPEPHMFSLATSALPRRNQAYWHLSGLWTGWLWGKEALSPLRHSLLRQRYDWTWHTYALTKVLSQLPKMLQPENPILLEISELDPLFMLSGLLGAQEAGLQMQTYALDGEESTLQTV
;
A
#
# COMPACT_ATOMS: atom_id res chain seq x y z
N PRO A 1 -2.45 33.64 -8.93
CA PRO A 1 -2.26 33.16 -7.57
C PRO A 1 -0.76 33.16 -7.28
N ALA A 2 -0.36 33.90 -6.22
CA ALA A 2 1.03 33.94 -5.81
C ALA A 2 1.40 32.56 -5.27
N TYR A 3 2.43 31.96 -5.86
CA TYR A 3 3.00 30.70 -5.37
C TYR A 3 3.63 30.98 -4.01
N GLN A 4 3.05 30.45 -2.97
CA GLN A 4 3.60 30.58 -1.62
C GLN A 4 4.56 29.41 -1.41
N GLU A 5 5.85 29.71 -1.50
CA GLU A 5 6.89 28.73 -1.21
C GLU A 5 6.81 28.33 0.27
N THR A 6 6.31 27.15 0.54
CA THR A 6 6.24 26.64 1.91
C THR A 6 7.60 26.08 2.28
N ASN A 7 8.26 26.68 3.25
CA ASN A 7 9.50 26.15 3.78
C ASN A 7 9.25 24.75 4.35
N LEU A 8 9.88 23.74 3.75
CA LEU A 8 9.76 22.33 4.11
C LEU A 8 10.06 22.08 5.59
N TRP A 9 10.98 22.83 6.18
CA TRP A 9 11.30 22.73 7.60
C TRP A 9 10.12 23.14 8.50
N HIS A 10 9.45 24.22 8.16
CA HIS A 10 8.25 24.65 8.88
C HIS A 10 7.08 23.68 8.70
N ALA A 11 6.93 23.07 7.52
CA ALA A 11 5.93 22.05 7.28
C ALA A 11 6.22 20.78 8.13
N LEU A 12 7.48 20.38 8.20
CA LEU A 12 7.92 19.26 9.03
C LEU A 12 7.67 19.52 10.53
N LEU A 13 8.04 20.70 11.02
CA LEU A 13 7.80 21.06 12.43
C LEU A 13 6.31 21.10 12.78
N ARG A 14 5.47 21.59 11.89
CA ARG A 14 4.01 21.57 12.07
C ARG A 14 3.47 20.15 12.13
N SER A 15 3.92 19.27 11.25
CA SER A 15 3.48 17.86 11.28
C SER A 15 3.94 17.16 12.55
N LEU A 16 5.15 17.41 13.04
CA LEU A 16 5.59 16.86 14.32
C LEU A 16 4.70 17.28 15.48
N ASN A 17 4.29 18.54 15.54
CA ASN A 17 3.38 19.03 16.58
C ASN A 17 1.99 18.34 16.51
N LEU A 18 1.49 18.06 15.29
CA LEU A 18 0.25 17.31 15.09
C LEU A 18 0.36 15.86 15.61
N TRP A 19 1.52 15.23 15.43
CA TRP A 19 1.76 13.88 15.91
C TRP A 19 1.97 13.83 17.43
N GLN A 20 2.60 14.83 18.03
CA GLN A 20 2.81 14.92 19.47
C GLN A 20 1.54 15.20 20.27
N ALA A 21 0.53 15.83 19.65
CA ALA A 21 -0.73 16.17 20.29
C ALA A 21 -1.71 14.99 20.39
N GLN A 22 -1.37 13.82 19.84
CA GLN A 22 -2.23 12.65 19.86
C GLN A 22 -1.82 11.71 21.02
N GLU A 23 -2.59 11.71 22.08
CA GLU A 23 -2.69 10.57 23.00
C GLU A 23 -3.93 9.75 22.61
N PRO A 24 -3.83 8.44 22.51
CA PRO A 24 -3.21 7.53 23.48
C PRO A 24 -1.97 6.81 22.95
N GLU A 25 -1.20 6.26 23.89
CA GLU A 25 -0.04 5.42 23.61
C GLU A 25 -0.43 4.23 22.72
N ILE A 26 -0.01 4.25 21.46
CA ILE A 26 -0.30 3.17 20.50
C ILE A 26 0.65 2.01 20.81
N VAL A 27 0.10 0.86 21.16
CA VAL A 27 0.89 -0.35 21.40
C VAL A 27 1.36 -0.92 20.06
N LEU A 28 2.68 -0.93 19.85
CA LEU A 28 3.31 -1.55 18.69
C LEU A 28 3.82 -2.93 19.06
N LYS A 29 3.49 -3.94 18.27
CA LYS A 29 4.04 -5.29 18.40
C LYS A 29 4.60 -5.79 17.09
N PRO A 30 5.72 -6.52 17.09
CA PRO A 30 6.18 -7.22 15.91
C PRO A 30 5.20 -8.37 15.59
N TRP A 31 4.93 -8.59 14.31
CA TRP A 31 4.17 -9.75 13.84
C TRP A 31 4.84 -11.07 14.24
N PRO A 32 4.10 -12.12 14.67
CA PRO A 32 2.64 -12.24 14.74
C PRO A 32 2.03 -11.79 16.07
N GLY A 33 2.72 -10.98 16.84
CA GLY A 33 2.20 -10.50 18.13
C GLY A 33 0.92 -9.69 17.95
N ILE A 34 -0.12 -10.07 18.70
CA ILE A 34 -1.42 -9.40 18.64
C ILE A 34 -1.44 -8.27 19.66
N PRO A 35 -1.85 -7.04 19.30
CA PRO A 35 -2.07 -5.97 20.23
C PRO A 35 -3.17 -6.34 21.24
N PRO A 36 -3.17 -5.74 22.45
CA PRO A 36 -4.24 -5.95 23.42
C PRO A 36 -5.59 -5.44 22.90
N GLN A 37 -6.69 -5.90 23.51
CA GLN A 37 -8.07 -5.57 23.10
C GLN A 37 -8.39 -4.06 23.01
N LYS A 38 -7.61 -3.21 23.65
CA LYS A 38 -7.74 -1.75 23.58
C LYS A 38 -7.26 -1.13 22.26
N GLY A 39 -6.73 -1.94 21.38
CA GLY A 39 -6.18 -1.53 20.09
C GLY A 39 -4.64 -1.48 20.08
N GLY A 40 -4.10 -1.31 18.89
CA GLY A 40 -2.66 -1.25 18.64
C GLY A 40 -2.33 -1.65 17.20
N ILE A 41 -1.05 -1.71 16.90
CA ILE A 41 -0.54 -2.03 15.57
C ILE A 41 0.39 -3.24 15.66
N SER A 42 0.17 -4.24 14.83
CA SER A 42 1.13 -5.31 14.59
C SER A 42 1.87 -5.05 13.28
N LEU A 43 3.19 -4.98 13.34
CA LEU A 43 4.03 -4.66 12.19
C LEU A 43 4.73 -5.92 11.67
N PHE A 44 4.43 -6.29 10.44
CA PHE A 44 5.17 -7.32 9.72
C PHE A 44 6.32 -6.67 8.93
N ARG A 45 7.53 -7.19 9.14
CA ARG A 45 8.71 -6.80 8.39
C ARG A 45 9.29 -8.02 7.67
N GLY A 46 9.00 -8.14 6.39
CA GLY A 46 9.43 -9.30 5.60
C GLY A 46 8.84 -9.27 4.20
N ARG A 47 9.04 -10.35 3.48
CA ARG A 47 8.39 -10.55 2.18
C ARG A 47 6.97 -11.07 2.42
N LEU A 48 6.01 -10.60 1.64
CA LEU A 48 4.61 -10.99 1.80
C LEU A 48 4.40 -12.53 1.76
N ARG A 49 5.20 -13.25 1.00
CA ARG A 49 5.18 -14.73 0.96
C ARG A 49 5.62 -15.40 2.27
N GLU A 50 6.28 -14.64 3.15
CA GLU A 50 6.75 -15.08 4.46
C GLU A 50 5.76 -14.69 5.57
N LEU A 51 4.64 -14.07 5.18
CA LEU A 51 3.57 -13.70 6.07
C LEU A 51 2.75 -14.97 6.39
N ASP A 52 3.02 -15.54 7.54
CA ASP A 52 2.22 -16.66 8.02
C ASP A 52 0.83 -16.17 8.45
N PRO A 53 -0.23 -16.91 8.13
CA PRO A 53 -1.56 -16.60 8.62
C PRO A 53 -1.58 -16.60 10.14
N LEU A 54 -2.39 -15.71 10.72
CA LEU A 54 -2.63 -15.75 12.17
C LEU A 54 -3.26 -17.07 12.56
N PRO A 55 -2.86 -17.65 13.72
CA PRO A 55 -3.59 -18.77 14.26
C PRO A 55 -5.03 -18.35 14.56
N GLU A 56 -5.99 -19.25 14.21
CA GLU A 56 -7.38 -19.01 14.58
C GLU A 56 -7.54 -18.71 16.07
N PRO A 57 -8.44 -17.84 16.45
CA PRO A 57 -9.57 -17.20 15.71
C PRO A 57 -9.29 -15.78 15.19
N HIS A 58 -8.06 -15.40 15.00
CA HIS A 58 -7.66 -14.03 14.73
C HIS A 58 -7.65 -13.76 13.22
N MET A 59 -8.79 -13.76 12.60
CA MET A 59 -8.94 -13.34 11.22
C MET A 59 -9.26 -11.84 11.14
N PHE A 60 -8.72 -11.21 10.11
CA PHE A 60 -9.02 -9.80 9.86
C PHE A 60 -10.44 -9.61 9.34
N SER A 61 -11.08 -8.54 9.77
CA SER A 61 -12.42 -8.14 9.32
C SER A 61 -12.40 -7.33 8.02
N LEU A 62 -11.26 -6.76 7.67
CA LEU A 62 -11.08 -5.92 6.48
C LEU A 62 -9.62 -5.95 6.06
N ALA A 63 -9.35 -6.00 4.76
CA ALA A 63 -8.06 -5.68 4.19
C ALA A 63 -8.16 -4.45 3.29
N THR A 64 -7.20 -3.55 3.41
CA THR A 64 -7.09 -2.38 2.53
C THR A 64 -5.71 -2.33 1.90
N SER A 65 -5.65 -1.98 0.63
CA SER A 65 -4.38 -1.79 -0.08
C SER A 65 -4.53 -0.80 -1.22
N ALA A 66 -3.59 0.14 -1.32
CA ALA A 66 -3.37 0.84 -2.57
C ALA A 66 -2.51 -0.05 -3.47
N LEU A 67 -2.97 -0.30 -4.72
CA LEU A 67 -2.21 -1.14 -5.63
C LEU A 67 -0.91 -0.45 -6.04
N PRO A 68 0.23 -1.15 -5.99
CA PRO A 68 1.51 -0.56 -6.34
C PRO A 68 1.58 -0.28 -7.84
N ARG A 69 2.08 0.90 -8.18
CA ARG A 69 2.32 1.29 -9.57
C ARG A 69 3.43 0.45 -10.19
N ARG A 70 3.32 0.23 -11.49
CA ARG A 70 4.40 -0.36 -12.28
C ARG A 70 5.61 0.57 -12.42
N ASN A 71 5.46 1.85 -12.13
CA ASN A 71 6.47 2.87 -12.39
C ASN A 71 7.71 2.69 -11.53
N GLN A 72 8.80 2.31 -12.16
CA GLN A 72 10.10 2.11 -11.52
C GLN A 72 10.69 3.41 -10.94
N ALA A 73 10.39 4.57 -11.54
CA ALA A 73 10.88 5.86 -11.05
C ALA A 73 10.37 6.16 -9.64
N TYR A 74 9.13 5.80 -9.34
CA TYR A 74 8.55 5.95 -8.00
C TYR A 74 9.35 5.16 -6.95
N TRP A 75 9.69 3.90 -7.26
CA TRP A 75 10.44 3.04 -6.35
C TRP A 75 11.87 3.51 -6.16
N HIS A 76 12.51 4.03 -7.23
CA HIS A 76 13.85 4.62 -7.14
C HIS A 76 13.86 5.85 -6.24
N LEU A 77 12.87 6.73 -6.39
CA LEU A 77 12.75 7.93 -5.56
C LEU A 77 12.50 7.56 -4.09
N SER A 78 11.60 6.62 -3.84
CA SER A 78 11.34 6.10 -2.49
C SER A 78 12.58 5.47 -1.88
N GLY A 79 13.35 4.71 -2.65
CA GLY A 79 14.63 4.14 -2.23
C GLY A 79 15.66 5.20 -1.89
N LEU A 80 15.77 6.26 -2.71
CA LEU A 80 16.68 7.36 -2.47
C LEU A 80 16.34 8.09 -1.15
N TRP A 81 15.08 8.40 -0.90
CA TRP A 81 14.62 8.98 0.36
C TRP A 81 14.89 8.07 1.55
N THR A 82 14.57 6.77 1.41
CA THR A 82 14.83 5.78 2.46
C THR A 82 16.31 5.73 2.83
N GLY A 83 17.19 5.68 1.82
CA GLY A 83 18.64 5.65 2.04
C GLY A 83 19.18 6.93 2.65
N TRP A 84 18.59 8.06 2.32
CA TRP A 84 18.98 9.36 2.87
C TRP A 84 18.54 9.56 4.31
N LEU A 85 17.30 9.16 4.65
CA LEU A 85 16.73 9.35 5.99
C LEU A 85 17.22 8.30 7.00
N TRP A 86 17.32 7.03 6.58
CA TRP A 86 17.60 5.91 7.49
C TRP A 86 18.90 5.15 7.18
N GLY A 87 19.67 5.66 6.22
CA GLY A 87 20.96 5.09 5.85
C GLY A 87 20.87 3.93 4.86
N LYS A 88 22.03 3.55 4.36
CA LYS A 88 22.19 2.57 3.28
C LYS A 88 21.65 1.18 3.61
N GLU A 89 21.68 0.80 4.87
CA GLU A 89 21.20 -0.51 5.34
C GLU A 89 19.68 -0.63 5.18
N ALA A 90 18.94 0.47 5.33
CA ALA A 90 17.49 0.50 5.15
C ALA A 90 17.05 0.23 3.70
N LEU A 91 17.96 0.36 2.73
CA LEU A 91 17.71 0.03 1.32
C LEU A 91 17.70 -1.48 1.02
N SER A 92 18.22 -2.29 1.93
CA SER A 92 18.36 -3.73 1.69
C SER A 92 17.08 -4.43 1.24
N PRO A 93 15.91 -4.18 1.85
CA PRO A 93 14.64 -4.78 1.41
C PRO A 93 14.18 -4.31 0.02
N LEU A 94 14.56 -3.08 -0.38
CA LEU A 94 14.18 -2.48 -1.65
C LEU A 94 15.12 -2.84 -2.82
N ARG A 95 16.23 -3.51 -2.54
CA ARG A 95 17.28 -3.78 -3.52
C ARG A 95 16.76 -4.45 -4.79
N HIS A 96 15.87 -5.43 -4.67
CA HIS A 96 15.29 -6.11 -5.82
C HIS A 96 14.36 -5.21 -6.63
N SER A 97 13.62 -4.31 -5.98
CA SER A 97 12.73 -3.36 -6.64
C SER A 97 13.49 -2.24 -7.34
N LEU A 98 14.73 -1.96 -6.90
CA LEU A 98 15.61 -0.95 -7.49
C LEU A 98 16.44 -1.48 -8.67
N LEU A 99 16.51 -2.80 -8.86
CA LEU A 99 17.17 -3.37 -10.03
C LEU A 99 16.36 -3.06 -11.28
N ARG A 100 17.07 -2.63 -12.36
CA ARG A 100 16.45 -2.36 -13.65
C ARG A 100 15.85 -3.64 -14.22
N GLN A 101 14.53 -3.78 -14.13
CA GLN A 101 13.78 -4.91 -14.67
C GLN A 101 12.79 -4.39 -15.72
N ARG A 102 12.42 -5.27 -16.65
CA ARG A 102 11.39 -4.97 -17.62
C ARG A 102 10.04 -5.27 -16.99
N TYR A 103 9.43 -4.24 -16.40
CA TYR A 103 8.08 -4.35 -15.85
C TYR A 103 7.06 -4.08 -16.95
N ASP A 104 6.52 -5.11 -17.55
CA ASP A 104 5.37 -5.03 -18.42
C ASP A 104 4.07 -5.30 -17.66
N TRP A 105 2.93 -5.13 -18.32
CA TRP A 105 1.63 -5.31 -17.68
C TRP A 105 1.34 -6.77 -17.33
N THR A 106 1.83 -7.71 -18.11
CA THR A 106 1.70 -9.15 -17.82
C THR A 106 2.43 -9.51 -16.53
N TRP A 107 3.67 -9.04 -16.39
CA TRP A 107 4.42 -9.22 -15.15
C TRP A 107 3.71 -8.55 -13.96
N HIS A 108 3.15 -7.35 -14.16
CA HIS A 108 2.46 -6.62 -13.12
C HIS A 108 1.21 -7.37 -12.64
N THR A 109 0.36 -7.85 -13.56
CA THR A 109 -0.79 -8.69 -13.25
C THR A 109 -0.37 -9.92 -12.45
N TYR A 110 0.65 -10.65 -12.91
CA TYR A 110 1.16 -11.83 -12.21
C TYR A 110 1.65 -11.51 -10.80
N ALA A 111 2.37 -10.41 -10.63
CA ALA A 111 2.85 -9.98 -9.31
C ALA A 111 1.69 -9.64 -8.38
N LEU A 112 0.68 -8.92 -8.87
CA LEU A 112 -0.55 -8.62 -8.11
C LEU A 112 -1.31 -9.89 -7.74
N THR A 113 -1.48 -10.84 -8.65
CA THR A 113 -2.12 -12.14 -8.36
C THR A 113 -1.43 -12.83 -7.19
N LYS A 114 -0.09 -12.87 -7.18
CA LYS A 114 0.68 -13.49 -6.09
C LYS A 114 0.49 -12.80 -4.74
N VAL A 115 0.39 -11.48 -4.75
CA VAL A 115 0.15 -10.69 -3.54
C VAL A 115 -1.29 -10.88 -3.06
N LEU A 116 -2.25 -10.67 -3.94
CA LEU A 116 -3.67 -10.70 -3.60
C LEU A 116 -4.14 -12.10 -3.18
N SER A 117 -3.55 -13.17 -3.71
CA SER A 117 -3.86 -14.55 -3.30
C SER A 117 -3.51 -14.90 -1.85
N GLN A 118 -2.75 -14.03 -1.15
CA GLN A 118 -2.50 -14.22 0.28
C GLN A 118 -3.63 -13.67 1.15
N LEU A 119 -4.35 -12.66 0.68
CA LEU A 119 -5.38 -11.98 1.47
C LEU A 119 -6.54 -12.89 1.90
N PRO A 120 -7.12 -13.74 1.03
CA PRO A 120 -8.20 -14.65 1.43
C PRO A 120 -7.81 -15.64 2.54
N LYS A 121 -6.51 -15.91 2.70
CA LYS A 121 -6.03 -16.82 3.76
C LYS A 121 -6.09 -16.20 5.15
N MET A 122 -6.23 -14.89 5.22
CA MET A 122 -6.18 -14.09 6.46
C MET A 122 -7.52 -13.47 6.80
N LEU A 123 -8.49 -13.58 5.91
CA LEU A 123 -9.81 -13.00 6.03
C LEU A 123 -10.85 -14.11 6.13
N GLN A 124 -11.95 -13.83 6.83
CA GLN A 124 -13.14 -14.67 6.69
C GLN A 124 -13.73 -14.48 5.27
N PRO A 125 -14.39 -15.50 4.71
CA PRO A 125 -14.89 -15.46 3.33
C PRO A 125 -15.79 -14.27 3.00
N GLU A 126 -16.52 -13.77 4.00
CA GLU A 126 -17.47 -12.66 3.87
C GLU A 126 -16.81 -11.27 4.01
N ASN A 127 -15.56 -11.25 4.47
CA ASN A 127 -14.91 -9.99 4.81
C ASN A 127 -14.38 -9.26 3.55
N PRO A 128 -14.62 -7.95 3.45
CA PRO A 128 -14.28 -7.21 2.25
C PRO A 128 -12.77 -6.92 2.13
N ILE A 129 -12.33 -6.82 0.88
CA ILE A 129 -11.02 -6.32 0.49
C ILE A 129 -11.23 -5.04 -0.30
N LEU A 130 -10.71 -3.92 0.20
CA LEU A 130 -10.75 -2.64 -0.48
C LEU A 130 -9.43 -2.40 -1.21
N LEU A 131 -9.49 -2.34 -2.54
CA LEU A 131 -8.34 -2.06 -3.38
C LEU A 131 -8.47 -0.66 -3.99
N GLU A 132 -7.53 0.21 -3.68
CA GLU A 132 -7.45 1.54 -4.26
C GLU A 132 -6.54 1.53 -5.48
N ILE A 133 -7.03 2.07 -6.59
CA ILE A 133 -6.28 2.29 -7.82
C ILE A 133 -6.12 3.80 -7.99
N SER A 134 -4.93 4.30 -7.72
CA SER A 134 -4.64 5.74 -7.64
C SER A 134 -4.56 6.47 -8.98
N GLU A 135 -4.70 5.75 -10.10
CA GLU A 135 -4.63 6.31 -11.46
C GLU A 135 -5.70 5.71 -12.35
N LEU A 136 -6.33 6.54 -13.16
CA LEU A 136 -7.29 6.12 -14.18
C LEU A 136 -6.59 5.63 -15.48
N ASP A 137 -5.40 5.04 -15.37
CA ASP A 137 -4.76 4.35 -16.50
C ASP A 137 -5.50 3.05 -16.79
N PRO A 138 -6.06 2.86 -18.00
CA PRO A 138 -6.85 1.68 -18.32
C PRO A 138 -6.09 0.36 -18.16
N LEU A 139 -4.78 0.34 -18.47
CA LEU A 139 -3.97 -0.86 -18.33
C LEU A 139 -3.61 -1.15 -16.88
N PHE A 140 -3.45 -0.12 -16.06
CA PHE A 140 -3.26 -0.29 -14.62
C PHE A 140 -4.54 -0.83 -13.97
N MET A 141 -5.70 -0.28 -14.31
CA MET A 141 -6.99 -0.77 -13.83
C MET A 141 -7.22 -2.22 -14.27
N LEU A 142 -6.98 -2.52 -15.55
CA LEU A 142 -7.14 -3.87 -16.09
C LEU A 142 -6.21 -4.87 -15.38
N SER A 143 -4.94 -4.53 -15.19
CA SER A 143 -4.00 -5.42 -14.50
C SER A 143 -4.39 -5.66 -13.03
N GLY A 144 -4.94 -4.66 -12.36
CA GLY A 144 -5.48 -4.78 -11.01
C GLY A 144 -6.67 -5.72 -10.94
N LEU A 145 -7.65 -5.53 -11.82
CA LEU A 145 -8.86 -6.35 -11.90
C LEU A 145 -8.54 -7.81 -12.27
N LEU A 146 -7.70 -8.03 -13.29
CA LEU A 146 -7.27 -9.37 -13.69
C LEU A 146 -6.47 -10.05 -12.56
N GLY A 147 -5.56 -9.32 -11.91
CA GLY A 147 -4.80 -9.85 -10.79
C GLY A 147 -5.68 -10.26 -9.62
N ALA A 148 -6.72 -9.48 -9.32
CA ALA A 148 -7.71 -9.81 -8.30
C ALA A 148 -8.54 -11.04 -8.70
N GLN A 149 -9.04 -11.09 -9.91
CA GLN A 149 -9.82 -12.21 -10.43
C GLN A 149 -9.02 -13.52 -10.42
N GLU A 150 -7.77 -13.49 -10.90
CA GLU A 150 -6.89 -14.67 -10.89
C GLU A 150 -6.48 -15.09 -9.47
N ALA A 151 -6.51 -14.17 -8.51
CA ALA A 151 -6.34 -14.47 -7.10
C ALA A 151 -7.58 -15.10 -6.44
N GLY A 152 -8.68 -15.29 -7.18
CA GLY A 152 -9.93 -15.84 -6.69
C GLY A 152 -10.85 -14.83 -6.02
N LEU A 153 -10.58 -13.53 -6.15
CA LEU A 153 -11.42 -12.47 -5.61
C LEU A 153 -12.56 -12.13 -6.58
N GLN A 154 -13.73 -11.79 -6.02
CA GLN A 154 -14.88 -11.35 -6.78
C GLN A 154 -15.15 -9.88 -6.51
N MET A 155 -15.22 -9.08 -7.56
CA MET A 155 -15.59 -7.66 -7.44
C MET A 155 -17.08 -7.55 -7.08
N GLN A 156 -17.36 -6.91 -5.95
CA GLN A 156 -18.72 -6.67 -5.47
C GLN A 156 -19.23 -5.29 -5.89
N THR A 157 -18.35 -4.30 -5.82
CA THR A 157 -18.68 -2.91 -6.13
C THR A 157 -17.43 -2.13 -6.52
N TYR A 158 -17.65 -0.99 -7.13
CA TYR A 158 -16.58 -0.03 -7.41
C TYR A 158 -17.10 1.40 -7.23
N ALA A 159 -16.21 2.31 -6.89
CA ALA A 159 -16.44 3.74 -6.91
C ALA A 159 -15.34 4.42 -7.72
N LEU A 160 -15.72 5.39 -8.51
CA LEU A 160 -14.79 6.26 -9.25
C LEU A 160 -14.87 7.63 -8.60
N ASP A 161 -13.73 8.10 -8.10
CA ASP A 161 -13.56 9.49 -7.70
C ASP A 161 -12.97 10.25 -8.89
N GLY A 162 -13.75 11.14 -9.48
CA GLY A 162 -13.36 11.95 -10.62
C GLY A 162 -13.77 13.38 -10.38
N GLU A 163 -12.83 14.31 -10.42
CA GLU A 163 -13.19 15.70 -10.64
C GLU A 163 -13.92 15.77 -12.00
N GLU A 164 -15.10 16.38 -12.03
CA GLU A 164 -15.79 16.71 -13.28
C GLU A 164 -14.84 17.56 -14.14
N SER A 165 -14.01 16.92 -14.91
CA SER A 165 -13.31 17.60 -16.01
C SER A 165 -14.42 18.01 -16.98
N THR A 166 -14.70 19.31 -16.99
CA THR A 166 -15.51 19.97 -18.01
C THR A 166 -15.11 19.39 -19.37
N LEU A 167 -15.94 18.53 -19.91
CA LEU A 167 -15.86 18.09 -21.31
C LEU A 167 -15.94 19.37 -22.14
N GLN A 168 -14.79 19.91 -22.51
CA GLN A 168 -14.74 20.85 -23.64
C GLN A 168 -15.05 20.01 -24.87
N THR A 169 -16.33 20.00 -25.23
CA THR A 169 -16.77 19.64 -26.55
C THR A 169 -16.11 20.62 -27.54
N VAL A 170 -15.17 20.14 -28.30
CA VAL A 170 -14.65 20.80 -29.51
C VAL A 170 -15.56 20.45 -30.66
#